data_56cb23fdb68124b1e89411f87ba49573
#
_entry.id   56cb23fdb68124b1e89411f87ba49573
#
_cell.length_a   1.000
_cell.length_b   1.000
_cell.length_c   1.000
_cell.angle_alpha   90.00
_cell.angle_beta   90.00
_cell.angle_gamma   90.00
#
_symmetry.space_group_name_H-M   'P 1'
#
loop_
_entity.id
_entity.type
_entity.pdbx_description
1 polymer ?
#
loop_
_entity_poly.entity_id
_entity_poly.type
_entity_poly.pdbx_seq_one_letter_code
_entity_poly.pdbx_strand_id
1 'polypeptide(L)'
;MKEIIEKLANFKDLSSVEMTDVIERIVTGRVTEAQIASLLLALKMKGETPEERTALAQVMRGHAQHIPTNIQDAMDNCGTGGDKSFSFNISTTAAFVLAGGGIHMAKHGNRSISSKSGSADVLQALGINIDLKPAQLGKVFDQTGIVFLFAKNMHPAMKYIMPARLELGIPTIMNLTGPLIHPMVLETQLLGISRPELLESTAQVLKNMGRKRAIVVAGPEGLDEAGLNGTTSIALLENGEITLSTFTPEDLGMERIAIEDIRGGNAHENAAILVSVLNNEPSPFLETTVLNAGLGFYANGKVDSIKDGVEMARQVIASGKALEKLRLLQEYQK
;
A
#
# COMPACT_ATOMS: atom_id res chain seq x y z
N MET A 1 -24.79 -17.33 6.81
CA MET A 1 -23.47 -18.02 6.71
C MET A 1 -23.56 -19.35 5.97
N LYS A 2 -24.43 -20.31 6.37
CA LYS A 2 -24.50 -21.64 5.71
C LYS A 2 -24.68 -21.52 4.19
N GLU A 3 -25.69 -20.78 3.75
CA GLU A 3 -25.97 -20.57 2.32
C GLU A 3 -24.83 -19.92 1.56
N ILE A 4 -24.16 -18.94 2.17
CA ILE A 4 -22.98 -18.26 1.59
C ILE A 4 -21.82 -19.24 1.41
N ILE A 5 -21.50 -20.02 2.44
CA ILE A 5 -20.41 -21.01 2.36
C ILE A 5 -20.75 -22.09 1.32
N GLU A 6 -22.02 -22.58 1.28
CA GLU A 6 -22.46 -23.55 0.30
C GLU A 6 -22.38 -23.00 -1.14
N LYS A 7 -22.76 -21.74 -1.35
CA LYS A 7 -22.64 -21.05 -2.65
C LYS A 7 -21.20 -21.00 -3.12
N LEU A 8 -20.26 -20.60 -2.24
CA LEU A 8 -18.83 -20.55 -2.56
C LEU A 8 -18.22 -21.95 -2.76
N ALA A 9 -18.65 -22.95 -1.99
CA ALA A 9 -18.21 -24.33 -2.15
C ALA A 9 -18.62 -24.94 -3.51
N ASN A 10 -19.67 -24.37 -4.13
CA ASN A 10 -20.08 -24.69 -5.50
C ASN A 10 -19.46 -23.74 -6.54
N PHE A 11 -18.36 -23.05 -6.20
CA PHE A 11 -17.62 -22.13 -7.08
C PHE A 11 -18.47 -20.99 -7.68
N LYS A 12 -19.52 -20.56 -6.96
CA LYS A 12 -20.37 -19.44 -7.37
C LYS A 12 -19.93 -18.14 -6.69
N ASP A 13 -19.92 -17.06 -7.46
CA ASP A 13 -19.56 -15.74 -6.96
C ASP A 13 -20.63 -15.18 -6.02
N LEU A 14 -20.19 -14.42 -5.01
CA LEU A 14 -21.10 -13.63 -4.19
C LEU A 14 -21.41 -12.31 -4.87
N SER A 15 -22.66 -11.90 -4.81
CA SER A 15 -23.02 -10.53 -5.16
C SER A 15 -22.44 -9.53 -4.14
N SER A 16 -22.30 -8.26 -4.53
CA SER A 16 -21.89 -7.19 -3.62
C SER A 16 -22.75 -7.13 -2.35
N VAL A 17 -24.07 -7.36 -2.46
CA VAL A 17 -24.98 -7.38 -1.31
C VAL A 17 -24.69 -8.54 -0.36
N GLU A 18 -24.49 -9.76 -0.90
CA GLU A 18 -24.17 -10.94 -0.10
C GLU A 18 -22.80 -10.79 0.59
N MET A 19 -21.81 -10.27 -0.14
CA MET A 19 -20.48 -10.05 0.43
C MET A 19 -20.53 -8.96 1.50
N THR A 20 -21.24 -7.86 1.30
CA THR A 20 -21.46 -6.80 2.29
C THR A 20 -22.09 -7.37 3.56
N ASP A 21 -23.21 -8.12 3.45
CA ASP A 21 -23.91 -8.69 4.62
C ASP A 21 -22.98 -9.62 5.41
N VAL A 22 -22.24 -10.50 4.74
CA VAL A 22 -21.38 -11.45 5.45
C VAL A 22 -20.21 -10.76 6.15
N ILE A 23 -19.58 -9.75 5.53
CA ILE A 23 -18.50 -9.02 6.16
C ILE A 23 -19.01 -8.17 7.31
N GLU A 24 -20.18 -7.51 7.20
CA GLU A 24 -20.81 -6.78 8.31
C GLU A 24 -21.07 -7.69 9.54
N ARG A 25 -21.51 -8.92 9.32
CA ARG A 25 -21.66 -9.90 10.41
C ARG A 25 -20.33 -10.26 11.05
N ILE A 26 -19.27 -10.38 10.28
CA ILE A 26 -17.91 -10.69 10.78
C ILE A 26 -17.38 -9.54 11.63
N VAL A 27 -17.38 -8.31 11.10
CA VAL A 27 -16.80 -7.14 11.78
C VAL A 27 -17.58 -6.69 13.01
N THR A 28 -18.82 -7.20 13.16
CA THR A 28 -19.66 -7.01 14.36
C THR A 28 -19.63 -8.20 15.33
N GLY A 29 -18.79 -9.23 15.07
CA GLY A 29 -18.59 -10.37 15.96
C GLY A 29 -19.76 -11.37 15.98
N ARG A 30 -20.59 -11.41 14.95
CA ARG A 30 -21.78 -12.29 14.85
C ARG A 30 -21.51 -13.61 14.10
N VAL A 31 -20.25 -13.94 13.89
CA VAL A 31 -19.82 -15.11 13.11
C VAL A 31 -18.71 -15.84 13.89
N THR A 32 -18.74 -17.17 13.88
CA THR A 32 -17.72 -17.98 14.55
C THR A 32 -16.42 -18.03 13.75
N GLU A 33 -15.29 -18.29 14.41
CA GLU A 33 -13.97 -18.41 13.76
C GLU A 33 -13.97 -19.50 12.69
N ALA A 34 -14.61 -20.65 12.95
CA ALA A 34 -14.78 -21.72 11.96
C ALA A 34 -15.52 -21.25 10.69
N GLN A 35 -16.54 -20.42 10.84
CA GLN A 35 -17.28 -19.87 9.70
C GLN A 35 -16.45 -18.83 8.95
N ILE A 36 -15.65 -18.02 9.66
CA ILE A 36 -14.73 -17.06 9.03
C ILE A 36 -13.65 -17.82 8.25
N ALA A 37 -13.02 -18.84 8.85
CA ALA A 37 -12.03 -19.67 8.17
C ALA A 37 -12.59 -20.34 6.93
N SER A 38 -13.81 -20.91 7.02
CA SER A 38 -14.49 -21.53 5.87
C SER A 38 -14.77 -20.54 4.75
N LEU A 39 -15.21 -19.32 5.07
CA LEU A 39 -15.44 -18.25 4.09
C LEU A 39 -14.12 -17.86 3.38
N LEU A 40 -13.07 -17.59 4.15
CA LEU A 40 -11.78 -17.17 3.62
C LEU A 40 -11.15 -18.25 2.71
N LEU A 41 -11.25 -19.51 3.12
CA LEU A 41 -10.77 -20.64 2.33
C LEU A 41 -11.58 -20.83 1.05
N ALA A 42 -12.91 -20.78 1.14
CA ALA A 42 -13.80 -20.98 -0.01
C ALA A 42 -13.62 -19.85 -1.06
N LEU A 43 -13.51 -18.58 -0.63
CA LEU A 43 -13.18 -17.45 -1.52
C LEU A 43 -11.85 -17.69 -2.22
N LYS A 44 -10.80 -18.09 -1.48
CA LYS A 44 -9.49 -18.38 -2.05
C LYS A 44 -9.53 -19.51 -3.07
N MET A 45 -10.26 -20.59 -2.79
CA MET A 45 -10.37 -21.75 -3.70
C MET A 45 -11.10 -21.40 -4.99
N LYS A 46 -12.15 -20.62 -4.89
CA LYS A 46 -12.92 -20.13 -6.03
C LYS A 46 -12.14 -19.09 -6.87
N GLY A 47 -11.33 -18.27 -6.23
CA GLY A 47 -10.80 -17.03 -6.77
C GLY A 47 -11.75 -15.86 -6.52
N GLU A 48 -11.23 -14.79 -5.92
CA GLU A 48 -12.03 -13.61 -5.54
C GLU A 48 -12.29 -12.70 -6.73
N THR A 49 -13.54 -12.25 -6.91
CA THR A 49 -13.89 -11.28 -7.95
C THR A 49 -13.57 -9.84 -7.50
N PRO A 50 -13.42 -8.89 -8.45
CA PRO A 50 -13.30 -7.46 -8.11
C PRO A 50 -14.48 -6.95 -7.27
N GLU A 51 -15.71 -7.42 -7.53
CA GLU A 51 -16.91 -7.06 -6.80
C GLU A 51 -16.85 -7.52 -5.34
N GLU A 52 -16.45 -8.77 -5.10
CA GLU A 52 -16.28 -9.33 -3.75
C GLU A 52 -15.19 -8.58 -2.97
N ARG A 53 -14.05 -8.29 -3.62
CA ARG A 53 -12.95 -7.51 -3.03
C ARG A 53 -13.37 -6.07 -2.73
N THR A 54 -14.15 -5.44 -3.62
CA THR A 54 -14.69 -4.09 -3.43
C THR A 54 -15.63 -4.04 -2.24
N ALA A 55 -16.60 -4.95 -2.17
CA ALA A 55 -17.56 -4.98 -1.07
C ALA A 55 -16.89 -5.20 0.30
N LEU A 56 -15.92 -6.13 0.37
CA LEU A 56 -15.12 -6.33 1.57
C LEU A 56 -14.38 -5.04 1.96
N ALA A 57 -13.69 -4.39 1.01
CA ALA A 57 -12.93 -3.19 1.28
C ALA A 57 -13.80 -2.02 1.74
N GLN A 58 -14.99 -1.86 1.17
CA GLN A 58 -15.96 -0.82 1.56
C GLN A 58 -16.45 -1.01 2.99
N VAL A 59 -16.85 -2.23 3.38
CA VAL A 59 -17.28 -2.54 4.76
C VAL A 59 -16.13 -2.29 5.74
N MET A 60 -14.96 -2.85 5.47
CA MET A 60 -13.79 -2.69 6.34
C MET A 60 -13.39 -1.21 6.52
N ARG A 61 -13.46 -0.40 5.46
CA ARG A 61 -13.22 1.04 5.53
C ARG A 61 -14.32 1.76 6.32
N GLY A 62 -15.57 1.35 6.18
CA GLY A 62 -16.68 1.90 6.97
C GLY A 62 -16.53 1.72 8.47
N HIS A 63 -15.83 0.66 8.90
CA HIS A 63 -15.50 0.37 10.30
C HIS A 63 -14.11 0.85 10.74
N ALA A 64 -13.37 1.57 9.89
CA ALA A 64 -12.09 2.15 10.24
C ALA A 64 -12.24 3.41 11.12
N GLN A 65 -11.15 3.77 11.81
CA GLN A 65 -11.10 5.03 12.57
C GLN A 65 -11.14 6.23 11.63
N HIS A 66 -12.07 7.15 11.86
CA HIS A 66 -12.16 8.39 11.09
C HIS A 66 -11.04 9.36 11.49
N ILE A 67 -10.33 9.91 10.50
CA ILE A 67 -9.26 10.89 10.69
C ILE A 67 -9.78 12.26 10.22
N PRO A 68 -10.02 13.19 11.15
CA PRO A 68 -10.49 14.54 10.76
C PRO A 68 -9.33 15.33 10.16
N THR A 69 -9.46 15.73 8.90
CA THR A 69 -8.48 16.54 8.14
C THR A 69 -9.17 17.43 7.14
N ASN A 70 -8.51 18.55 6.79
CA ASN A 70 -8.96 19.46 5.73
C ASN A 70 -8.47 19.03 4.34
N ILE A 71 -7.50 18.12 4.27
CA ILE A 71 -6.92 17.63 3.02
C ILE A 71 -7.87 16.65 2.33
N GLN A 72 -8.17 16.89 1.04
CA GLN A 72 -9.11 16.10 0.26
C GLN A 72 -8.45 15.27 -0.87
N ASP A 73 -7.21 15.61 -1.23
CA ASP A 73 -6.44 15.04 -2.33
C ASP A 73 -5.33 14.08 -1.85
N ALA A 74 -5.61 13.33 -0.78
CA ALA A 74 -4.66 12.41 -0.20
C ALA A 74 -4.30 11.26 -1.16
N MET A 75 -3.02 10.88 -1.12
CA MET A 75 -2.46 9.71 -1.82
C MET A 75 -1.86 8.71 -0.82
N ASP A 76 -1.94 7.43 -1.15
CA ASP A 76 -1.18 6.35 -0.49
C ASP A 76 -0.35 5.57 -1.52
N ASN A 77 0.77 5.01 -1.07
CA ASN A 77 1.67 4.20 -1.90
C ASN A 77 2.04 2.86 -1.25
N CYS A 78 1.14 2.24 -0.51
CA CYS A 78 1.44 0.96 0.09
C CYS A 78 1.15 -0.23 -0.86
N GLY A 79 2.00 -1.26 -0.78
CA GLY A 79 1.79 -2.54 -1.44
C GLY A 79 1.11 -3.57 -0.54
N THR A 80 0.80 -4.73 -1.11
CA THR A 80 0.21 -5.87 -0.40
C THR A 80 1.21 -6.57 0.51
N GLY A 81 2.50 -6.41 0.25
CA GLY A 81 3.55 -7.18 0.90
C GLY A 81 3.55 -8.65 0.47
N GLY A 82 4.39 -9.44 1.14
CA GLY A 82 4.41 -10.89 0.99
C GLY A 82 5.19 -11.41 -0.22
N ASP A 83 5.94 -10.56 -0.88
CA ASP A 83 6.78 -10.85 -2.06
C ASP A 83 8.04 -11.67 -1.74
N LYS A 84 8.45 -11.72 -0.46
CA LYS A 84 9.65 -12.42 0.02
C LYS A 84 10.97 -11.88 -0.56
N SER A 85 10.99 -10.68 -1.09
CA SER A 85 12.20 -10.02 -1.62
C SER A 85 13.19 -9.65 -0.52
N PHE A 86 12.68 -9.44 0.70
CA PHE A 86 13.44 -8.88 1.83
C PHE A 86 14.09 -7.54 1.50
N SER A 87 13.49 -6.78 0.58
CA SER A 87 13.94 -5.43 0.21
C SER A 87 13.85 -4.47 1.41
N PHE A 88 14.61 -3.36 1.34
CA PHE A 88 14.40 -2.27 2.27
C PHE A 88 12.98 -1.68 2.12
N ASN A 89 12.60 -0.76 3.00
CA ASN A 89 11.25 -0.19 2.98
C ASN A 89 11.07 0.85 1.86
N ILE A 90 11.01 0.37 0.60
CA ILE A 90 10.98 1.15 -0.64
C ILE A 90 9.84 2.17 -0.59
N SER A 91 8.58 1.71 -0.44
CA SER A 91 7.41 2.59 -0.44
C SER A 91 7.42 3.60 0.72
N THR A 92 7.97 3.23 1.88
CA THR A 92 8.10 4.15 3.02
C THR A 92 9.10 5.27 2.71
N THR A 93 10.22 4.94 2.09
CA THR A 93 11.24 5.92 1.67
C THR A 93 10.69 6.82 0.56
N ALA A 94 10.04 6.24 -0.45
CA ALA A 94 9.41 6.97 -1.54
C ALA A 94 8.29 7.92 -1.07
N ALA A 95 7.57 7.60 0.01
CA ALA A 95 6.52 8.47 0.55
C ALA A 95 7.07 9.85 0.97
N PHE A 96 8.26 9.92 1.54
CA PHE A 96 8.91 11.20 1.88
C PHE A 96 9.29 11.99 0.63
N VAL A 97 9.72 11.31 -0.44
CA VAL A 97 10.04 11.95 -1.72
C VAL A 97 8.77 12.51 -2.35
N LEU A 98 7.68 11.76 -2.39
CA LEU A 98 6.39 12.18 -2.90
C LEU A 98 5.86 13.40 -2.11
N ALA A 99 5.94 13.36 -0.78
CA ALA A 99 5.55 14.48 0.06
C ALA A 99 6.44 15.71 -0.16
N GLY A 100 7.76 15.52 -0.32
CA GLY A 100 8.71 16.59 -0.67
C GLY A 100 8.43 17.23 -2.03
N GLY A 101 7.85 16.46 -2.97
CA GLY A 101 7.34 16.93 -4.26
C GLY A 101 5.95 17.58 -4.20
N GLY A 102 5.37 17.74 -3.01
CA GLY A 102 4.11 18.46 -2.79
C GLY A 102 2.86 17.61 -2.98
N ILE A 103 2.96 16.29 -2.83
CA ILE A 103 1.80 15.39 -2.75
C ILE A 103 1.42 15.22 -1.27
N HIS A 104 0.13 15.27 -0.97
CA HIS A 104 -0.37 14.97 0.37
C HIS A 104 -0.37 13.46 0.62
N MET A 105 0.65 12.99 1.35
CA MET A 105 0.88 11.55 1.57
C MET A 105 0.25 11.04 2.88
N ALA A 106 -0.80 10.24 2.76
CA ALA A 106 -1.40 9.54 3.89
C ALA A 106 -0.97 8.05 3.84
N LYS A 107 0.25 7.77 4.29
CA LYS A 107 0.80 6.43 4.16
C LYS A 107 0.18 5.46 5.14
N HIS A 108 -0.53 4.45 4.62
CA HIS A 108 -1.01 3.31 5.38
C HIS A 108 0.09 2.24 5.50
N GLY A 109 0.27 1.66 6.68
CA GLY A 109 1.30 0.65 6.85
C GLY A 109 1.17 -0.15 8.14
N ASN A 110 2.00 -1.17 8.28
CA ASN A 110 1.95 -2.10 9.40
C ASN A 110 3.36 -2.51 9.83
N ARG A 111 3.42 -3.26 10.94
CA ARG A 111 4.62 -4.05 11.27
C ARG A 111 4.74 -5.22 10.31
N SER A 112 5.97 -5.71 10.16
CA SER A 112 6.21 -6.89 9.33
C SER A 112 5.57 -8.14 9.93
N ILE A 113 5.08 -9.02 9.03
CA ILE A 113 4.69 -10.40 9.36
C ILE A 113 5.72 -11.39 8.84
N SER A 114 6.36 -11.11 7.71
CA SER A 114 7.25 -12.03 6.98
C SER A 114 8.67 -11.50 6.78
N SER A 115 8.87 -10.18 6.74
CA SER A 115 10.19 -9.56 6.59
C SER A 115 10.80 -9.19 7.96
N LYS A 116 12.05 -8.73 7.97
CA LYS A 116 12.75 -8.34 9.21
C LYS A 116 12.22 -7.04 9.82
N SER A 117 11.58 -6.17 9.01
CA SER A 117 11.10 -4.86 9.45
C SER A 117 9.99 -4.35 8.54
N GLY A 118 8.86 -3.95 9.09
CA GLY A 118 7.76 -3.28 8.39
C GLY A 118 7.90 -1.75 8.44
N SER A 119 7.02 -1.05 7.73
CA SER A 119 6.99 0.42 7.71
C SER A 119 6.87 1.05 9.09
N ALA A 120 6.01 0.49 9.95
CA ALA A 120 5.82 0.96 11.32
C ALA A 120 7.10 0.83 12.16
N ASP A 121 7.85 -0.27 11.98
CA ASP A 121 9.07 -0.53 12.74
C ASP A 121 10.17 0.48 12.37
N VAL A 122 10.33 0.77 11.08
CA VAL A 122 11.30 1.76 10.58
C VAL A 122 10.97 3.17 11.06
N LEU A 123 9.69 3.57 10.96
CA LEU A 123 9.27 4.90 11.39
C LEU A 123 9.44 5.08 12.90
N GLN A 124 9.18 4.04 13.69
CA GLN A 124 9.45 4.06 15.13
C GLN A 124 10.95 4.17 15.43
N ALA A 125 11.82 3.48 14.67
CA ALA A 125 13.27 3.62 14.78
C ALA A 125 13.77 5.01 14.40
N LEU A 126 13.06 5.74 13.54
CA LEU A 126 13.29 7.15 13.20
C LEU A 126 12.73 8.12 14.26
N GLY A 127 12.14 7.63 15.37
CA GLY A 127 11.57 8.46 16.42
C GLY A 127 10.17 9.00 16.12
N ILE A 128 9.48 8.46 15.12
CA ILE A 128 8.12 8.84 14.77
C ILE A 128 7.13 8.06 15.65
N ASN A 129 6.21 8.76 16.28
CA ASN A 129 5.16 8.17 17.11
C ASN A 129 4.04 7.59 16.24
N ILE A 130 3.98 6.27 16.14
CA ILE A 130 2.98 5.56 15.34
C ILE A 130 1.64 5.34 16.05
N ASP A 131 1.55 5.70 17.33
CA ASP A 131 0.38 5.44 18.20
C ASP A 131 -0.46 6.69 18.47
N LEU A 132 -0.35 7.72 17.63
CA LEU A 132 -1.16 8.93 17.74
C LEU A 132 -2.65 8.62 17.54
N LYS A 133 -3.50 9.35 18.26
CA LYS A 133 -4.96 9.27 18.10
C LYS A 133 -5.41 9.91 16.76
N PRO A 134 -6.56 9.50 16.19
CA PRO A 134 -7.06 10.01 14.92
C PRO A 134 -7.08 11.55 14.81
N ALA A 135 -7.52 12.26 15.86
CA ALA A 135 -7.54 13.73 15.85
C ALA A 135 -6.12 14.34 15.82
N GLN A 136 -5.12 13.69 16.40
CA GLN A 136 -3.72 14.13 16.32
C GLN A 136 -3.14 13.84 14.93
N LEU A 137 -3.45 12.66 14.36
CA LEU A 137 -3.03 12.28 13.01
C LEU A 137 -3.54 13.30 11.97
N GLY A 138 -4.82 13.73 12.07
CA GLY A 138 -5.38 14.74 11.18
C GLY A 138 -4.63 16.08 11.29
N LYS A 139 -4.32 16.55 12.51
CA LYS A 139 -3.54 17.78 12.72
C LYS A 139 -2.13 17.67 12.14
N VAL A 140 -1.44 16.54 12.36
CA VAL A 140 -0.12 16.29 11.78
C VAL A 140 -0.21 16.36 10.25
N PHE A 141 -1.20 15.70 9.66
CA PHE A 141 -1.38 15.67 8.21
C PHE A 141 -1.64 17.06 7.63
N ASP A 142 -2.55 17.84 8.23
CA ASP A 142 -2.87 19.21 7.81
C ASP A 142 -1.66 20.14 7.87
N GLN A 143 -0.72 19.92 8.79
CA GLN A 143 0.45 20.77 8.99
C GLN A 143 1.67 20.36 8.18
N THR A 144 1.88 19.07 7.98
CA THR A 144 3.10 18.54 7.35
C THR A 144 2.89 18.08 5.90
N GLY A 145 1.64 17.77 5.52
CA GLY A 145 1.29 17.15 4.24
C GLY A 145 1.71 15.68 4.14
N ILE A 146 2.18 15.07 5.25
CA ILE A 146 2.50 13.65 5.33
C ILE A 146 2.06 13.10 6.68
N VAL A 147 1.44 11.91 6.68
CA VAL A 147 1.06 11.21 7.91
C VAL A 147 1.25 9.70 7.73
N PHE A 148 1.59 9.02 8.82
CA PHE A 148 1.62 7.56 8.86
C PHE A 148 0.42 7.03 9.64
N LEU A 149 -0.33 6.12 9.01
CA LEU A 149 -1.53 5.50 9.55
C LEU A 149 -1.23 4.05 9.89
N PHE A 150 -1.02 3.77 11.17
CA PHE A 150 -0.71 2.42 11.63
C PHE A 150 -1.96 1.54 11.55
N ALA A 151 -1.96 0.56 10.65
CA ALA A 151 -3.13 -0.26 10.32
C ALA A 151 -3.79 -0.93 11.53
N LYS A 152 -3.00 -1.39 12.52
CA LYS A 152 -3.52 -1.98 13.75
C LYS A 152 -4.42 -1.02 14.53
N ASN A 153 -4.06 0.27 14.58
CA ASN A 153 -4.82 1.29 15.30
C ASN A 153 -6.01 1.79 14.48
N MET A 154 -5.91 1.73 13.15
CA MET A 154 -6.95 2.22 12.23
C MET A 154 -8.11 1.25 12.06
N HIS A 155 -7.89 -0.05 12.24
CA HIS A 155 -8.87 -1.09 11.91
C HIS A 155 -9.22 -1.99 13.12
N PRO A 156 -9.96 -1.48 14.12
CA PRO A 156 -10.31 -2.27 15.32
C PRO A 156 -11.13 -3.52 15.01
N ALA A 157 -11.89 -3.53 13.90
CA ALA A 157 -12.69 -4.67 13.47
C ALA A 157 -11.83 -5.89 13.05
N MET A 158 -10.55 -5.70 12.72
CA MET A 158 -9.63 -6.79 12.40
C MET A 158 -9.49 -7.83 13.52
N LYS A 159 -9.76 -7.46 14.78
CA LYS A 159 -9.73 -8.39 15.91
C LYS A 159 -10.63 -9.62 15.74
N TYR A 160 -11.72 -9.50 14.98
CA TYR A 160 -12.66 -10.60 14.74
C TYR A 160 -12.17 -11.56 13.64
N ILE A 161 -11.30 -11.07 12.74
CA ILE A 161 -10.80 -11.84 11.59
C ILE A 161 -9.45 -12.49 11.89
N MET A 162 -8.61 -11.81 12.71
CA MET A 162 -7.23 -12.23 12.96
C MET A 162 -7.06 -13.64 13.51
N PRO A 163 -7.87 -14.13 14.48
CA PRO A 163 -7.72 -15.51 14.97
C PRO A 163 -7.83 -16.53 13.85
N ALA A 164 -8.90 -16.50 13.06
CA ALA A 164 -9.11 -17.41 11.93
C ALA A 164 -7.98 -17.31 10.88
N ARG A 165 -7.46 -16.10 10.60
CA ARG A 165 -6.32 -15.91 9.68
C ARG A 165 -5.04 -16.58 10.20
N LEU A 166 -4.74 -16.43 11.49
CA LEU A 166 -3.55 -17.00 12.10
C LEU A 166 -3.60 -18.54 12.11
N GLU A 167 -4.77 -19.10 12.43
CA GLU A 167 -4.98 -20.56 12.42
C GLU A 167 -4.92 -21.16 11.01
N LEU A 168 -5.47 -20.46 9.99
CA LEU A 168 -5.36 -20.89 8.61
C LEU A 168 -3.91 -20.91 8.09
N GLY A 169 -3.08 -19.98 8.52
CA GLY A 169 -1.65 -19.91 8.16
C GLY A 169 -1.34 -19.79 6.67
N ILE A 170 -2.34 -19.46 5.83
CA ILE A 170 -2.20 -19.32 4.37
C ILE A 170 -2.64 -17.94 3.90
N PRO A 171 -2.11 -17.44 2.76
CA PRO A 171 -2.61 -16.22 2.13
C PRO A 171 -4.09 -16.36 1.71
N THR A 172 -4.90 -15.35 2.01
CA THR A 172 -6.32 -15.25 1.66
C THR A 172 -6.62 -13.88 1.06
N ILE A 173 -7.89 -13.58 0.72
CA ILE A 173 -8.35 -12.26 0.29
C ILE A 173 -7.85 -11.15 1.22
N MET A 174 -7.68 -11.43 2.52
CA MET A 174 -7.20 -10.47 3.50
C MET A 174 -5.77 -9.99 3.26
N ASN A 175 -4.94 -10.75 2.53
CA ASN A 175 -3.58 -10.35 2.16
C ASN A 175 -3.57 -9.30 1.04
N LEU A 176 -4.63 -9.24 0.23
CA LEU A 176 -4.82 -8.26 -0.82
C LEU A 176 -5.56 -7.00 -0.32
N THR A 177 -6.10 -7.05 0.90
CA THR A 177 -7.04 -6.05 1.39
C THR A 177 -6.35 -4.83 2.01
N GLY A 178 -5.13 -4.98 2.56
CA GLY A 178 -4.42 -3.90 3.27
C GLY A 178 -4.45 -2.54 2.57
N PRO A 179 -3.98 -2.44 1.30
CA PRO A 179 -4.00 -1.20 0.54
C PRO A 179 -5.41 -0.71 0.17
N LEU A 180 -6.40 -1.59 0.15
CA LEU A 180 -7.77 -1.27 -0.26
C LEU A 180 -8.61 -0.66 0.86
N ILE A 181 -8.29 -0.97 2.12
CA ILE A 181 -9.06 -0.52 3.30
C ILE A 181 -8.54 0.78 3.93
N HIS A 182 -7.81 1.59 3.19
CA HIS A 182 -7.26 2.85 3.70
C HIS A 182 -8.34 3.67 4.43
N PRO A 183 -8.08 4.14 5.69
CA PRO A 183 -9.11 4.76 6.53
C PRO A 183 -9.59 6.13 6.02
N MET A 184 -8.81 6.78 5.16
CA MET A 184 -9.18 8.04 4.52
C MET A 184 -9.69 7.79 3.10
N VAL A 185 -10.45 8.75 2.57
CA VAL A 185 -10.76 8.79 1.14
C VAL A 185 -9.50 9.24 0.41
N LEU A 186 -9.01 8.38 -0.48
CA LEU A 186 -7.86 8.69 -1.33
C LEU A 186 -8.34 9.18 -2.69
N GLU A 187 -7.72 10.22 -3.21
CA GLU A 187 -7.92 10.65 -4.59
C GLU A 187 -7.11 9.81 -5.56
N THR A 188 -5.83 9.58 -5.22
CA THR A 188 -4.90 8.80 -6.03
C THR A 188 -4.21 7.71 -5.22
N GLN A 189 -3.69 6.67 -5.90
CA GLN A 189 -3.00 5.57 -5.21
C GLN A 189 -1.96 4.90 -6.11
N LEU A 190 -0.78 4.61 -5.56
CA LEU A 190 0.18 3.64 -6.11
C LEU A 190 0.08 2.38 -5.27
N LEU A 191 -0.33 1.26 -5.86
CA LEU A 191 -0.56 0.01 -5.13
C LEU A 191 0.32 -1.11 -5.68
N GLY A 192 1.26 -1.58 -4.88
CA GLY A 192 2.12 -2.71 -5.22
C GLY A 192 1.46 -4.07 -4.96
N ILE A 193 1.62 -5.01 -5.88
CA ILE A 193 1.16 -6.39 -5.72
C ILE A 193 2.23 -7.39 -6.13
N SER A 194 2.33 -8.50 -5.39
CA SER A 194 3.26 -9.59 -5.69
C SER A 194 2.70 -10.62 -6.69
N ARG A 195 1.48 -10.39 -7.21
CA ARG A 195 0.75 -11.30 -8.09
C ARG A 195 0.34 -10.57 -9.37
N PRO A 196 1.19 -10.56 -10.42
CA PRO A 196 0.96 -9.78 -11.64
C PRO A 196 -0.33 -10.14 -12.37
N GLU A 197 -0.83 -11.36 -12.22
CA GLU A 197 -2.13 -11.80 -12.77
C GLU A 197 -3.33 -11.05 -12.17
N LEU A 198 -3.14 -10.34 -11.05
CA LEU A 198 -4.19 -9.55 -10.40
C LEU A 198 -4.13 -8.05 -10.70
N LEU A 199 -3.21 -7.58 -11.57
CA LEU A 199 -3.05 -6.15 -11.90
C LEU A 199 -4.37 -5.50 -12.32
N GLU A 200 -4.98 -6.00 -13.39
CA GLU A 200 -6.21 -5.44 -13.95
C GLU A 200 -7.38 -5.52 -12.94
N SER A 201 -7.55 -6.69 -12.32
CA SER A 201 -8.63 -6.89 -11.35
C SER A 201 -8.47 -6.00 -10.11
N THR A 202 -7.23 -5.70 -9.70
CA THR A 202 -6.95 -4.78 -8.58
C THR A 202 -7.21 -3.33 -8.99
N ALA A 203 -6.83 -2.93 -10.20
CA ALA A 203 -7.17 -1.61 -10.75
C ALA A 203 -8.69 -1.42 -10.86
N GLN A 204 -9.44 -2.47 -11.21
CA GLN A 204 -10.89 -2.44 -11.21
C GLN A 204 -11.46 -2.22 -9.79
N VAL A 205 -10.87 -2.83 -8.76
CA VAL A 205 -11.28 -2.56 -7.36
C VAL A 205 -11.02 -1.10 -7.00
N LEU A 206 -9.85 -0.53 -7.36
CA LEU A 206 -9.54 0.88 -7.09
C LEU A 206 -10.53 1.83 -7.79
N LYS A 207 -10.90 1.52 -9.04
CA LYS A 207 -11.96 2.24 -9.77
C LYS A 207 -13.30 2.18 -9.03
N ASN A 208 -13.73 0.99 -8.61
CA ASN A 208 -14.96 0.79 -7.85
C ASN A 208 -14.93 1.50 -6.48
N MET A 209 -13.74 1.66 -5.89
CA MET A 209 -13.51 2.41 -4.65
C MET A 209 -13.46 3.93 -4.85
N GLY A 210 -13.61 4.43 -6.08
CA GLY A 210 -13.69 5.84 -6.43
C GLY A 210 -12.36 6.55 -6.56
N ARG A 211 -11.25 5.84 -6.84
CA ARG A 211 -9.98 6.49 -7.17
C ARG A 211 -10.10 7.20 -8.51
N LYS A 212 -9.68 8.48 -8.57
CA LYS A 212 -9.67 9.24 -9.82
C LYS A 212 -8.54 8.77 -10.73
N ARG A 213 -7.39 8.49 -10.14
CA ARG A 213 -6.22 7.98 -10.83
C ARG A 213 -5.46 7.00 -9.91
N ALA A 214 -4.94 5.91 -10.47
CA ALA A 214 -4.15 4.96 -9.70
C ALA A 214 -3.22 4.15 -10.62
N ILE A 215 -2.13 3.66 -10.05
CA ILE A 215 -1.31 2.63 -10.67
C ILE A 215 -1.27 1.43 -9.74
N VAL A 216 -1.59 0.26 -10.28
CA VAL A 216 -1.24 -1.02 -9.66
C VAL A 216 0.04 -1.50 -10.31
N VAL A 217 1.05 -1.84 -9.51
CA VAL A 217 2.38 -2.22 -10.00
C VAL A 217 2.78 -3.61 -9.50
N ALA A 218 3.38 -4.39 -10.38
CA ALA A 218 4.04 -5.65 -10.07
C ALA A 218 5.44 -5.63 -10.71
N GLY A 219 6.46 -5.68 -9.89
CA GLY A 219 7.85 -5.74 -10.32
C GLY A 219 8.29 -7.13 -10.74
N PRO A 220 9.54 -7.25 -11.19
CA PRO A 220 10.13 -8.53 -11.57
C PRO A 220 10.10 -9.53 -10.40
N GLU A 221 10.02 -10.81 -10.71
CA GLU A 221 10.08 -11.91 -9.74
C GLU A 221 9.02 -11.85 -8.61
N GLY A 222 7.92 -11.11 -8.85
CA GLY A 222 6.84 -10.95 -7.89
C GLY A 222 7.09 -9.90 -6.81
N LEU A 223 8.03 -8.98 -7.02
CA LEU A 223 8.22 -7.80 -6.19
C LEU A 223 6.95 -6.94 -6.20
N ASP A 224 6.45 -6.55 -5.04
CA ASP A 224 5.27 -5.67 -4.93
C ASP A 224 5.62 -4.17 -4.99
N GLU A 225 6.66 -3.84 -5.76
CA GLU A 225 7.18 -2.50 -6.06
C GLU A 225 7.72 -2.49 -7.50
N ALA A 226 8.00 -1.33 -8.07
CA ALA A 226 8.75 -1.28 -9.33
C ALA A 226 10.21 -1.69 -9.10
N GLY A 227 10.74 -2.59 -9.93
CA GLY A 227 12.07 -3.14 -9.79
C GLY A 227 13.05 -2.69 -10.86
N LEU A 228 14.33 -2.60 -10.51
CA LEU A 228 15.43 -2.32 -11.43
C LEU A 228 16.13 -3.61 -11.94
N ASN A 229 15.67 -4.79 -11.52
CA ASN A 229 16.24 -6.08 -11.94
C ASN A 229 15.58 -6.68 -13.18
N GLY A 230 14.53 -6.03 -13.74
CA GLY A 230 13.83 -6.57 -14.90
C GLY A 230 12.62 -5.76 -15.31
N THR A 231 11.69 -6.43 -15.97
CA THR A 231 10.43 -5.81 -16.46
C THR A 231 9.44 -5.60 -15.33
N THR A 232 8.95 -4.40 -15.19
CA THR A 232 7.83 -4.04 -14.31
C THR A 232 6.54 -3.95 -15.12
N SER A 233 5.47 -4.54 -14.61
CA SER A 233 4.12 -4.47 -15.19
C SER A 233 3.24 -3.54 -14.39
N ILE A 234 2.41 -2.74 -15.07
CA ILE A 234 1.49 -1.81 -14.44
C ILE A 234 0.08 -1.88 -15.05
N ALA A 235 -0.91 -1.59 -14.21
CA ALA A 235 -2.26 -1.24 -14.64
C ALA A 235 -2.53 0.21 -14.22
N LEU A 236 -2.65 1.11 -15.20
CA LEU A 236 -2.99 2.52 -14.98
C LEU A 236 -4.51 2.68 -15.05
N LEU A 237 -5.10 3.17 -13.98
CA LEU A 237 -6.46 3.72 -13.95
C LEU A 237 -6.38 5.23 -14.15
N GLU A 238 -6.97 5.71 -15.23
CA GLU A 238 -7.06 7.13 -15.56
C GLU A 238 -8.36 7.41 -16.31
N ASN A 239 -9.06 8.48 -15.98
CA ASN A 239 -10.32 8.89 -16.62
C ASN A 239 -11.38 7.76 -16.68
N GLY A 240 -11.37 6.86 -15.70
CA GLY A 240 -12.26 5.70 -15.64
C GLY A 240 -11.89 4.54 -16.55
N GLU A 241 -10.78 4.62 -17.27
CA GLU A 241 -10.23 3.54 -18.10
C GLU A 241 -9.05 2.86 -17.41
N ILE A 242 -8.84 1.58 -17.71
CA ILE A 242 -7.72 0.79 -17.21
C ILE A 242 -6.86 0.35 -18.39
N THR A 243 -5.59 0.72 -18.36
CA THR A 243 -4.61 0.37 -19.39
C THR A 243 -3.48 -0.44 -18.80
N LEU A 244 -3.16 -1.59 -19.41
CA LEU A 244 -2.03 -2.42 -19.03
C LEU A 244 -0.81 -2.05 -19.85
N SER A 245 0.34 -1.93 -19.21
CA SER A 245 1.62 -1.72 -19.89
C SER A 245 2.78 -2.28 -19.08
N THR A 246 3.95 -2.33 -19.71
CA THR A 246 5.20 -2.76 -19.08
C THR A 246 6.30 -1.77 -19.42
N PHE A 247 7.32 -1.71 -18.57
CA PHE A 247 8.54 -0.96 -18.82
C PHE A 247 9.75 -1.67 -18.19
N THR A 248 10.93 -1.38 -18.70
CA THR A 248 12.22 -1.81 -18.16
C THR A 248 12.99 -0.61 -17.63
N PRO A 249 14.03 -0.81 -16.80
CA PRO A 249 14.91 0.28 -16.37
C PRO A 249 15.48 1.08 -17.56
N GLU A 250 15.86 0.38 -18.63
CA GLU A 250 16.45 0.97 -19.83
C GLU A 250 15.50 1.93 -20.56
N ASP A 251 14.19 1.66 -20.56
CA ASP A 251 13.18 2.56 -21.13
C ASP A 251 13.14 3.91 -20.42
N LEU A 252 13.56 3.94 -19.15
CA LEU A 252 13.63 5.14 -18.32
C LEU A 252 15.04 5.75 -18.26
N GLY A 253 16.03 5.16 -18.95
CA GLY A 253 17.43 5.56 -18.90
C GLY A 253 18.11 5.24 -17.56
N MET A 254 17.62 4.22 -16.86
CA MET A 254 18.17 3.74 -15.59
C MET A 254 18.97 2.44 -15.82
N GLU A 255 19.97 2.21 -14.97
CA GLU A 255 20.76 0.97 -14.99
C GLU A 255 20.03 -0.15 -14.23
N ARG A 256 20.32 -1.39 -14.61
CA ARG A 256 19.84 -2.56 -13.86
C ARG A 256 20.57 -2.68 -12.53
N ILE A 257 19.80 -3.05 -11.50
CA ILE A 257 20.29 -3.30 -10.15
C ILE A 257 19.74 -4.66 -9.71
N ALA A 258 20.61 -5.52 -9.18
CA ALA A 258 20.18 -6.84 -8.70
C ALA A 258 19.31 -6.71 -7.44
N ILE A 259 18.39 -7.64 -7.25
CA ILE A 259 17.49 -7.64 -6.09
C ILE A 259 18.26 -7.80 -4.77
N GLU A 260 19.41 -8.47 -4.81
CA GLU A 260 20.32 -8.65 -3.68
C GLU A 260 20.88 -7.31 -3.17
N ASP A 261 21.12 -6.35 -4.06
CA ASP A 261 21.74 -5.05 -3.75
C ASP A 261 20.78 -4.09 -3.02
N ILE A 262 19.47 -4.42 -3.02
CA ILE A 262 18.44 -3.63 -2.33
C ILE A 262 17.85 -4.35 -1.11
N ARG A 263 18.50 -5.41 -0.62
CA ARG A 263 18.05 -6.09 0.59
C ARG A 263 18.15 -5.18 1.81
N GLY A 264 17.06 -5.16 2.57
CA GLY A 264 17.01 -4.49 3.85
C GLY A 264 17.46 -5.35 5.01
N GLY A 265 17.45 -4.75 6.17
CA GLY A 265 17.81 -5.36 7.44
C GLY A 265 16.72 -5.22 8.51
N ASN A 266 17.15 -5.07 9.76
CA ASN A 266 16.27 -4.74 10.87
C ASN A 266 15.79 -3.27 10.79
N ALA A 267 14.94 -2.86 11.74
CA ALA A 267 14.34 -1.53 11.74
C ALA A 267 15.37 -0.38 11.75
N HIS A 268 16.45 -0.52 12.51
CA HIS A 268 17.50 0.52 12.58
C HIS A 268 18.36 0.57 11.32
N GLU A 269 18.67 -0.59 10.72
CA GLU A 269 19.39 -0.67 9.45
C GLU A 269 18.56 -0.02 8.33
N ASN A 270 17.27 -0.34 8.26
CA ASN A 270 16.38 0.25 7.26
C ASN A 270 16.10 1.75 7.50
N ALA A 271 16.09 2.19 8.75
CA ALA A 271 16.03 3.61 9.10
C ALA A 271 17.28 4.36 8.61
N ALA A 272 18.48 3.77 8.77
CA ALA A 272 19.72 4.33 8.26
C ALA A 272 19.72 4.40 6.71
N ILE A 273 19.26 3.34 6.03
CA ILE A 273 19.11 3.33 4.56
C ILE A 273 18.15 4.46 4.13
N LEU A 274 16.99 4.61 4.77
CA LEU A 274 16.04 5.67 4.46
C LEU A 274 16.69 7.05 4.60
N VAL A 275 17.41 7.31 5.68
CA VAL A 275 18.07 8.59 5.91
C VAL A 275 19.18 8.84 4.86
N SER A 276 19.96 7.82 4.49
CA SER A 276 21.02 7.96 3.46
C SER A 276 20.43 8.32 2.08
N VAL A 277 19.31 7.68 1.72
CA VAL A 277 18.56 8.00 0.49
C VAL A 277 18.05 9.44 0.51
N LEU A 278 17.45 9.89 1.62
CA LEU A 278 16.93 11.26 1.73
C LEU A 278 18.07 12.32 1.79
N ASN A 279 19.27 11.92 2.16
CA ASN A 279 20.50 12.74 2.05
C ASN A 279 21.14 12.71 0.64
N ASN A 280 20.51 12.04 -0.33
CA ASN A 280 21.02 11.92 -1.70
C ASN A 280 22.36 11.19 -1.81
N GLU A 281 22.62 10.21 -0.94
CA GLU A 281 23.82 9.39 -1.01
C GLU A 281 23.70 8.35 -2.14
N PRO A 282 24.62 8.32 -3.11
CA PRO A 282 24.56 7.37 -4.24
C PRO A 282 24.56 5.92 -3.76
N SER A 283 23.54 5.17 -4.17
CA SER A 283 23.37 3.76 -3.79
C SER A 283 22.27 3.07 -4.63
N PRO A 284 22.25 1.73 -4.68
CA PRO A 284 21.12 0.96 -5.23
C PRO A 284 19.77 1.33 -4.59
N PHE A 285 19.76 1.67 -3.30
CA PHE A 285 18.59 2.10 -2.56
C PHE A 285 18.04 3.45 -3.06
N LEU A 286 18.93 4.40 -3.39
CA LEU A 286 18.56 5.69 -3.96
C LEU A 286 17.88 5.50 -5.31
N GLU A 287 18.47 4.72 -6.21
CA GLU A 287 17.95 4.49 -7.56
C GLU A 287 16.58 3.80 -7.50
N THR A 288 16.42 2.79 -6.66
CA THR A 288 15.14 2.10 -6.47
C THR A 288 14.07 3.03 -5.88
N THR A 289 14.45 3.91 -4.95
CA THR A 289 13.53 4.92 -4.39
C THR A 289 13.13 5.93 -5.46
N VAL A 290 14.07 6.40 -6.27
CA VAL A 290 13.81 7.32 -7.39
C VAL A 290 12.81 6.73 -8.37
N LEU A 291 12.97 5.46 -8.76
CA LEU A 291 12.02 4.77 -9.64
C LEU A 291 10.61 4.73 -9.05
N ASN A 292 10.47 4.28 -7.79
CA ASN A 292 9.16 4.13 -7.16
C ASN A 292 8.50 5.46 -6.81
N ALA A 293 9.27 6.48 -6.42
CA ALA A 293 8.76 7.85 -6.28
C ALA A 293 8.36 8.44 -7.65
N GLY A 294 9.14 8.20 -8.69
CA GLY A 294 8.81 8.59 -10.06
C GLY A 294 7.48 8.01 -10.53
N LEU A 295 7.29 6.72 -10.30
CA LEU A 295 6.02 6.05 -10.60
C LEU A 295 4.87 6.62 -9.75
N GLY A 296 5.14 7.00 -8.49
CA GLY A 296 4.17 7.66 -7.61
C GLY A 296 3.77 9.05 -8.11
N PHE A 297 4.70 9.88 -8.61
CA PHE A 297 4.39 11.17 -9.24
C PHE A 297 3.51 11.00 -10.47
N TYR A 298 3.79 9.99 -11.29
CA TYR A 298 2.97 9.66 -12.45
C TYR A 298 1.59 9.12 -12.04
N ALA A 299 1.52 8.27 -11.02
CA ALA A 299 0.25 7.76 -10.47
C ALA A 299 -0.64 8.89 -9.91
N ASN A 300 -0.03 9.92 -9.34
CA ASN A 300 -0.75 11.11 -8.86
C ASN A 300 -1.22 12.04 -9.98
N GLY A 301 -0.62 11.98 -11.17
CA GLY A 301 -0.84 12.91 -12.26
C GLY A 301 -0.05 14.22 -12.13
N LYS A 302 0.98 14.24 -11.28
CA LYS A 302 1.89 15.38 -11.11
C LYS A 302 2.80 15.59 -12.30
N VAL A 303 3.01 14.54 -13.07
CA VAL A 303 3.81 14.49 -14.31
C VAL A 303 3.09 13.65 -15.36
N ASP A 304 3.48 13.82 -16.63
CA ASP A 304 2.81 13.19 -17.78
C ASP A 304 3.44 11.85 -18.19
N SER A 305 4.62 11.49 -17.64
CA SER A 305 5.28 10.22 -17.90
C SER A 305 6.05 9.70 -16.68
N ILE A 306 6.33 8.38 -16.67
CA ILE A 306 7.17 7.77 -15.61
C ILE A 306 8.58 8.37 -15.65
N LYS A 307 9.11 8.65 -16.84
CA LYS A 307 10.44 9.26 -17.02
C LYS A 307 10.54 10.65 -16.41
N ASP A 308 9.53 11.50 -16.63
CA ASP A 308 9.45 12.83 -15.98
C ASP A 308 9.32 12.70 -14.46
N GLY A 309 8.61 11.66 -13.99
CA GLY A 309 8.50 11.35 -12.58
C GLY A 309 9.85 10.96 -11.95
N VAL A 310 10.63 10.13 -12.64
CA VAL A 310 12.00 9.76 -12.22
C VAL A 310 12.87 11.01 -12.08
N GLU A 311 12.83 11.90 -13.07
CA GLU A 311 13.60 13.15 -13.02
C GLU A 311 13.11 14.06 -11.87
N MET A 312 11.81 14.19 -11.68
CA MET A 312 11.23 14.93 -10.56
C MET A 312 11.66 14.35 -9.21
N ALA A 313 11.67 13.02 -9.07
CA ALA A 313 12.10 12.36 -7.83
C ALA A 313 13.57 12.71 -7.50
N ARG A 314 14.47 12.67 -8.49
CA ARG A 314 15.88 13.08 -8.32
C ARG A 314 15.99 14.54 -7.85
N GLN A 315 15.26 15.44 -8.48
CA GLN A 315 15.26 16.87 -8.12
C GLN A 315 14.77 17.10 -6.69
N VAL A 316 13.70 16.42 -6.27
CA VAL A 316 13.13 16.52 -4.92
C VAL A 316 14.13 16.03 -3.87
N ILE A 317 14.82 14.90 -4.11
CA ILE A 317 15.82 14.37 -3.19
C ILE A 317 17.02 15.33 -3.14
N ALA A 318 17.58 15.71 -4.29
CA ALA A 318 18.76 16.60 -4.38
C ALA A 318 18.51 17.97 -3.74
N SER A 319 17.27 18.48 -3.75
CA SER A 319 16.89 19.74 -3.11
C SER A 319 16.76 19.67 -1.58
N GLY A 320 16.81 18.47 -0.99
CA GLY A 320 16.63 18.24 0.45
C GLY A 320 15.16 18.29 0.94
N LYS A 321 14.19 18.55 0.06
CA LYS A 321 12.76 18.64 0.44
C LYS A 321 12.19 17.35 1.00
N ALA A 322 12.67 16.20 0.53
CA ALA A 322 12.27 14.90 1.06
C ALA A 322 12.75 14.70 2.52
N LEU A 323 14.01 15.07 2.81
CA LEU A 323 14.57 15.04 4.16
C LEU A 323 13.87 16.04 5.10
N GLU A 324 13.50 17.21 4.59
CA GLU A 324 12.71 18.20 5.35
C GLU A 324 11.37 17.61 5.81
N LYS A 325 10.68 16.83 4.98
CA LYS A 325 9.43 16.16 5.36
C LYS A 325 9.62 15.17 6.50
N LEU A 326 10.71 14.41 6.51
CA LEU A 326 11.04 13.53 7.63
C LEU A 326 11.24 14.35 8.93
N ARG A 327 12.01 15.44 8.87
CA ARG A 327 12.28 16.30 10.03
C ARG A 327 11.00 16.95 10.56
N LEU A 328 10.15 17.47 9.69
CA LEU A 328 8.85 18.02 10.06
C LEU A 328 7.98 16.96 10.77
N LEU A 329 7.90 15.75 10.22
CA LEU A 329 7.11 14.68 10.82
C LEU A 329 7.65 14.30 12.21
N GLN A 330 8.97 14.28 12.42
CA GLN A 330 9.60 14.06 13.72
C GLN A 330 9.31 15.17 14.72
N GLU A 331 9.26 16.42 14.30
CA GLU A 331 8.97 17.57 15.16
C GLU A 331 7.51 17.60 15.63
N TYR A 332 6.57 17.36 14.74
CA TYR A 332 5.14 17.40 15.05
C TYR A 332 4.62 16.19 15.83
N GLN A 333 5.46 15.21 16.08
CA GLN A 333 5.09 13.98 16.79
C GLN A 333 5.84 13.79 18.12
N LYS A 334 6.62 14.80 18.52
CA LYS A 334 7.19 14.90 19.87
C LYS A 334 6.12 15.38 20.86
#